data_eeda9c55cc765f6d5538d0a4cbca137b
#
_entry.id   eeda9c55cc765f6d5538d0a4cbca137b
#
_cell.length_a   1.000
_cell.length_b   1.000
_cell.length_c   1.000
_cell.angle_alpha   90.00
_cell.angle_beta   90.00
_cell.angle_gamma   90.00
#
_symmetry.space_group_name_H-M   'P 1'
#
loop_
_entity.id
_entity.type
_entity.pdbx_description
1 polymer ?
#
loop_
_entity_poly.entity_id
_entity_poly.type
_entity_poly.pdbx_seq_one_letter_code
_entity_poly.pdbx_strand_id
1 'polypeptide(L)'
;MYMKRFQLLLFFMVLSITISAQEVVPLPFVEIPEVTFDRDETQYFSKLWGTTVVTNVSKPTLTVYEPTAEKKTGTSVIIAPGGGLYALSINSEGTDVANWLVTKGITAFILKYRLVPTGEDGVAEINELGQKNPMQLMKNVAQVMPYSVVDGLNAVEYVRTNAQKYGLDPNKIGFMGFSAGGAVSMGVTYNSETKNQPNFLVPVYPWTTAMPVQTPSDNAPPMLIICATDDALGLAQGAIDLYTSWFKAQKNVALHMYSKGDHGFGMRIKGFPSDHWIERFYEWAKVEGLVKY
;
A
#
# COMPACT_ATOMS: atom_id res chain seq x y z
N MET A 1 7.09 30.87 70.72
CA MET A 1 6.61 29.66 69.99
C MET A 1 6.48 30.06 68.52
N TYR A 2 7.51 29.79 67.70
CA TYR A 2 7.56 30.19 66.28
C TYR A 2 7.07 29.02 65.43
N MET A 3 5.92 29.20 64.76
CA MET A 3 5.42 28.30 63.72
C MET A 3 6.14 28.59 62.40
N LYS A 4 6.98 27.65 61.91
CA LYS A 4 7.56 27.67 60.56
C LYS A 4 6.49 27.24 59.54
N ARG A 5 6.08 28.14 58.65
CA ARG A 5 5.24 27.86 57.50
C ARG A 5 6.09 27.13 56.45
N PHE A 6 5.78 25.86 56.15
CA PHE A 6 6.32 25.08 55.06
C PHE A 6 5.52 25.48 53.81
N GLN A 7 6.13 26.16 52.84
CA GLN A 7 5.54 26.36 51.53
C GLN A 7 5.89 25.17 50.66
N LEU A 8 4.88 24.38 50.29
CA LEU A 8 4.98 23.28 49.34
C LEU A 8 4.90 23.87 47.91
N LEU A 9 6.03 23.97 47.20
CA LEU A 9 6.05 24.30 45.76
C LEU A 9 5.66 23.05 44.98
N LEU A 10 4.43 23.04 44.45
CA LEU A 10 4.01 22.04 43.43
C LEU A 10 4.63 22.42 42.09
N PHE A 11 5.59 21.61 41.63
CA PHE A 11 6.17 21.73 40.30
C PHE A 11 5.22 21.00 39.33
N PHE A 12 4.40 21.77 38.59
CA PHE A 12 3.62 21.22 37.48
C PHE A 12 4.55 20.96 36.30
N MET A 13 4.92 19.70 36.06
CA MET A 13 5.61 19.27 34.87
C MET A 13 4.60 19.22 33.71
N VAL A 14 4.54 20.27 32.90
CA VAL A 14 3.73 20.29 31.68
C VAL A 14 4.41 19.36 30.67
N LEU A 15 3.88 18.16 30.50
CA LEU A 15 4.27 17.23 29.46
C LEU A 15 3.74 17.80 28.13
N SER A 16 4.59 18.48 27.38
CA SER A 16 4.24 18.93 26.03
C SER A 16 4.17 17.71 25.13
N ILE A 17 2.95 17.22 24.85
CA ILE A 17 2.73 16.21 23.80
C ILE A 17 2.85 16.99 22.47
N THR A 18 3.99 16.90 21.83
CA THR A 18 4.15 17.36 20.45
C THR A 18 3.41 16.36 19.55
N ILE A 19 2.20 16.71 19.12
CA ILE A 19 1.55 16.02 18.01
C ILE A 19 2.36 16.41 16.77
N SER A 20 3.29 15.57 16.36
CA SER A 20 3.96 15.73 15.07
C SER A 20 2.94 15.41 13.98
N ALA A 21 2.65 16.39 13.12
CA ALA A 21 1.89 16.13 11.91
C ALA A 21 2.66 15.11 11.05
N GLN A 22 1.93 14.16 10.47
CA GLN A 22 2.53 13.14 9.62
C GLN A 22 3.20 13.78 8.40
N GLU A 23 4.44 13.42 8.11
CA GLU A 23 5.15 13.94 6.94
C GLU A 23 4.47 13.45 5.66
N VAL A 24 4.12 14.40 4.79
CA VAL A 24 3.59 14.14 3.45
C VAL A 24 4.59 14.66 2.42
N VAL A 25 5.05 13.77 1.56
CA VAL A 25 6.07 14.04 0.55
C VAL A 25 5.43 14.05 -0.82
N PRO A 26 5.47 15.17 -1.57
CA PRO A 26 5.05 15.19 -2.96
C PRO A 26 6.06 14.40 -3.83
N LEU A 27 5.55 13.62 -4.78
CA LEU A 27 6.37 12.91 -5.76
C LEU A 27 6.40 13.68 -7.09
N PRO A 28 7.48 13.55 -7.89
CA PRO A 28 7.52 14.10 -9.23
C PRO A 28 6.49 13.40 -10.12
N PHE A 29 5.83 14.16 -10.98
CA PHE A 29 4.85 13.64 -11.93
C PHE A 29 4.80 14.50 -13.20
N VAL A 30 4.22 13.93 -14.27
CA VAL A 30 3.79 14.65 -15.47
C VAL A 30 2.29 14.52 -15.59
N GLU A 31 1.62 15.51 -16.15
CA GLU A 31 0.16 15.46 -16.35
C GLU A 31 -0.23 14.27 -17.24
N ILE A 32 -1.40 13.70 -17.00
CA ILE A 32 -1.95 12.63 -17.83
C ILE A 32 -2.63 13.28 -19.04
N PRO A 33 -2.17 13.03 -20.27
CA PRO A 33 -2.78 13.63 -21.45
C PRO A 33 -4.27 13.30 -21.55
N GLU A 34 -5.07 14.30 -21.91
CA GLU A 34 -6.53 14.16 -22.12
C GLU A 34 -7.31 13.73 -20.86
N VAL A 35 -6.70 13.82 -19.67
CA VAL A 35 -7.38 13.57 -18.39
C VAL A 35 -7.46 14.88 -17.60
N THR A 36 -8.68 15.29 -17.27
CA THR A 36 -8.94 16.51 -16.50
C THR A 36 -9.58 16.12 -15.17
N PHE A 37 -9.12 16.74 -14.09
CA PHE A 37 -9.71 16.61 -12.76
C PHE A 37 -10.59 17.84 -12.51
N ASP A 38 -11.90 17.64 -12.59
CA ASP A 38 -12.89 18.71 -12.33
C ASP A 38 -13.16 18.91 -10.84
N ARG A 39 -12.61 18.03 -10.00
CA ARG A 39 -12.74 18.05 -8.54
C ARG A 39 -11.39 17.85 -7.87
N ASP A 40 -11.23 18.46 -6.72
CA ASP A 40 -10.09 18.26 -5.84
C ASP A 40 -10.07 16.86 -5.21
N GLU A 41 -8.89 16.44 -4.77
CA GLU A 41 -8.72 15.25 -3.96
C GLU A 41 -9.65 15.31 -2.74
N THR A 42 -10.47 14.28 -2.55
CA THR A 42 -11.47 14.24 -1.49
C THR A 42 -11.35 12.95 -0.69
N GLN A 43 -11.45 13.06 0.63
CA GLN A 43 -11.47 11.92 1.53
C GLN A 43 -12.85 11.83 2.20
N TYR A 44 -13.48 10.65 2.15
CA TYR A 44 -14.79 10.41 2.78
C TYR A 44 -14.93 8.95 3.24
N PHE A 45 -15.92 8.72 4.11
CA PHE A 45 -16.29 7.36 4.51
C PHE A 45 -17.27 6.78 3.50
N SER A 46 -16.85 5.76 2.76
CA SER A 46 -17.74 5.01 1.86
C SER A 46 -18.56 4.00 2.65
N LYS A 47 -19.87 4.20 2.72
CA LYS A 47 -20.79 3.23 3.32
C LYS A 47 -20.81 1.91 2.55
N LEU A 48 -20.62 1.97 1.23
CA LEU A 48 -20.66 0.82 0.35
C LEU A 48 -19.49 -0.13 0.60
N TRP A 49 -18.28 0.44 0.80
CA TRP A 49 -17.08 -0.36 1.11
C TRP A 49 -16.80 -0.47 2.62
N GLY A 50 -17.51 0.25 3.48
CA GLY A 50 -17.31 0.24 4.93
C GLY A 50 -15.91 0.69 5.36
N THR A 51 -15.31 1.62 4.62
CA THR A 51 -13.97 2.16 4.90
C THR A 51 -13.85 3.60 4.44
N THR A 52 -12.87 4.32 4.98
CA THR A 52 -12.50 5.64 4.47
C THR A 52 -11.73 5.48 3.16
N VAL A 53 -12.09 6.28 2.17
CA VAL A 53 -11.49 6.31 0.84
C VAL A 53 -11.00 7.70 0.47
N VAL A 54 -10.03 7.75 -0.44
CA VAL A 54 -9.57 8.97 -1.11
C VAL A 54 -9.85 8.84 -2.60
N THR A 55 -10.40 9.87 -3.21
CA THR A 55 -10.71 9.95 -4.66
C THR A 55 -10.04 11.17 -5.28
N ASN A 56 -10.00 11.23 -6.61
CA ASN A 56 -9.46 12.38 -7.37
C ASN A 56 -8.01 12.72 -7.04
N VAL A 57 -7.17 11.70 -6.78
CA VAL A 57 -5.73 11.93 -6.64
C VAL A 57 -5.16 12.29 -8.01
N SER A 58 -4.84 13.56 -8.21
CA SER A 58 -4.20 14.10 -9.44
C SER A 58 -2.70 14.28 -9.29
N LYS A 59 -2.20 14.38 -8.05
CA LYS A 59 -0.79 14.57 -7.69
C LYS A 59 -0.34 13.50 -6.71
N PRO A 60 0.64 12.67 -7.07
CA PRO A 60 1.04 11.56 -6.21
C PRO A 60 1.82 12.05 -4.97
N THR A 61 1.57 11.40 -3.83
CA THR A 61 2.25 11.71 -2.57
C THR A 61 2.59 10.44 -1.79
N LEU A 62 3.59 10.55 -0.90
CA LEU A 62 3.88 9.56 0.14
C LEU A 62 3.53 10.16 1.51
N THR A 63 2.78 9.41 2.33
CA THR A 63 2.61 9.71 3.75
C THR A 63 3.49 8.78 4.57
N VAL A 64 4.34 9.35 5.43
CA VAL A 64 5.39 8.60 6.14
C VAL A 64 4.90 8.17 7.52
N TYR A 65 5.12 6.91 7.86
CA TYR A 65 4.84 6.31 9.17
C TYR A 65 6.13 5.67 9.70
N GLU A 66 6.68 6.24 10.77
CA GLU A 66 7.96 5.79 11.32
C GLU A 66 7.80 5.11 12.68
N PRO A 67 8.49 3.98 12.91
CA PRO A 67 8.65 3.46 14.26
C PRO A 67 9.58 4.39 15.07
N THR A 68 9.55 4.25 16.40
CA THR A 68 10.52 4.93 17.25
C THR A 68 11.95 4.48 16.89
N ALA A 69 12.93 5.37 17.08
CA ALA A 69 14.30 5.15 16.60
C ALA A 69 14.90 3.82 17.08
N GLU A 70 14.62 3.43 18.34
CA GLU A 70 15.12 2.20 18.95
C GLU A 70 14.49 0.92 18.42
N LYS A 71 13.32 1.03 17.75
CA LYS A 71 12.61 -0.10 17.13
C LYS A 71 12.91 -0.29 15.66
N LYS A 72 13.51 0.71 14.98
CA LYS A 72 13.76 0.64 13.53
C LYS A 72 14.56 -0.60 13.14
N THR A 73 14.04 -1.38 12.19
CA THR A 73 14.71 -2.56 11.62
C THR A 73 15.57 -2.23 10.41
N GLY A 74 15.45 -1.03 9.87
CA GLY A 74 16.01 -0.62 8.59
C GLY A 74 15.15 -1.03 7.39
N THR A 75 14.13 -1.85 7.58
CA THR A 75 13.20 -2.26 6.51
C THR A 75 12.12 -1.22 6.30
N SER A 76 11.73 -1.03 5.06
CA SER A 76 10.59 -0.18 4.69
C SER A 76 9.64 -0.87 3.74
N VAL A 77 8.36 -0.42 3.76
CA VAL A 77 7.30 -0.90 2.87
C VAL A 77 6.56 0.30 2.28
N ILE A 78 6.51 0.38 0.96
CA ILE A 78 5.61 1.27 0.24
C ILE A 78 4.27 0.54 0.11
N ILE A 79 3.20 1.16 0.56
CA ILE A 79 1.84 0.61 0.59
C ILE A 79 1.04 1.32 -0.50
N ALA A 80 0.53 0.56 -1.47
CA ALA A 80 -0.40 1.03 -2.49
C ALA A 80 -1.81 0.45 -2.20
N PRO A 81 -2.74 1.24 -1.65
CA PRO A 81 -4.10 0.78 -1.38
C PRO A 81 -4.85 0.40 -2.65
N GLY A 82 -5.85 -0.46 -2.55
CA GLY A 82 -6.77 -0.80 -3.62
C GLY A 82 -7.90 0.21 -3.78
N GLY A 83 -8.76 -0.05 -4.74
CA GLY A 83 -9.94 0.77 -5.03
C GLY A 83 -10.18 0.98 -6.53
N GLY A 84 -9.73 0.04 -7.36
CA GLY A 84 -10.02 -0.01 -8.80
C GLY A 84 -9.48 1.14 -9.63
N LEU A 85 -8.48 1.88 -9.15
CA LEU A 85 -8.00 3.16 -9.68
C LEU A 85 -9.03 4.31 -9.64
N TYR A 86 -10.20 4.13 -9.03
CA TYR A 86 -11.20 5.18 -8.84
C TYR A 86 -11.19 5.75 -7.43
N ALA A 87 -10.67 4.98 -6.50
CA ALA A 87 -10.47 5.38 -5.11
C ALA A 87 -9.25 4.69 -4.51
N LEU A 88 -8.82 5.13 -3.32
CA LEU A 88 -7.86 4.43 -2.47
C LEU A 88 -8.58 4.04 -1.18
N SER A 89 -8.63 2.77 -0.84
CA SER A 89 -9.13 2.24 0.45
C SER A 89 -8.15 2.62 1.57
N ILE A 90 -8.03 3.94 1.83
CA ILE A 90 -6.91 4.54 2.56
C ILE A 90 -6.81 4.07 4.01
N ASN A 91 -7.95 3.69 4.64
CA ASN A 91 -7.92 3.21 6.01
C ASN A 91 -7.49 1.74 6.08
N SER A 92 -8.33 0.82 5.59
CA SER A 92 -8.14 -0.63 5.78
C SER A 92 -6.97 -1.23 4.99
N GLU A 93 -6.50 -0.58 3.92
CA GLU A 93 -5.40 -1.04 3.06
C GLU A 93 -4.22 -0.05 3.05
N GLY A 94 -4.29 1.01 3.86
CA GLY A 94 -3.25 2.02 4.01
C GLY A 94 -2.88 2.24 5.46
N THR A 95 -3.65 3.08 6.17
CA THR A 95 -3.33 3.56 7.52
C THR A 95 -3.24 2.43 8.55
N ASP A 96 -4.17 1.47 8.52
CA ASP A 96 -4.18 0.36 9.48
C ASP A 96 -2.99 -0.58 9.24
N VAL A 97 -2.63 -0.81 7.97
CA VAL A 97 -1.42 -1.57 7.58
C VAL A 97 -0.16 -0.85 8.06
N ALA A 98 -0.04 0.45 7.78
CA ALA A 98 1.11 1.26 8.16
C ALA A 98 1.31 1.27 9.68
N ASN A 99 0.24 1.50 10.45
CA ASN A 99 0.27 1.47 11.90
C ASN A 99 0.72 0.10 12.44
N TRP A 100 0.25 -0.98 11.85
CA TRP A 100 0.67 -2.33 12.25
C TRP A 100 2.17 -2.54 11.96
N LEU A 101 2.66 -2.19 10.77
CA LEU A 101 4.08 -2.30 10.38
C LEU A 101 5.00 -1.52 11.32
N VAL A 102 4.59 -0.32 11.71
CA VAL A 102 5.33 0.52 12.67
C VAL A 102 5.49 -0.19 14.02
N THR A 103 4.48 -0.94 14.49
CA THR A 103 4.62 -1.74 15.73
C THR A 103 5.69 -2.83 15.62
N LYS A 104 6.02 -3.26 14.39
CA LYS A 104 7.04 -4.27 14.09
C LYS A 104 8.41 -3.67 13.72
N GLY A 105 8.56 -2.35 13.85
CA GLY A 105 9.81 -1.66 13.55
C GLY A 105 10.05 -1.42 12.06
N ILE A 106 9.04 -1.61 11.21
CA ILE A 106 9.09 -1.39 9.76
C ILE A 106 8.55 0.00 9.46
N THR A 107 9.34 0.83 8.77
CA THR A 107 8.86 2.13 8.28
C THR A 107 7.90 1.93 7.11
N ALA A 108 6.76 2.59 7.13
CA ALA A 108 5.76 2.47 6.08
C ALA A 108 5.56 3.81 5.36
N PHE A 109 5.35 3.73 4.05
CA PHE A 109 5.07 4.86 3.17
C PHE A 109 3.77 4.58 2.43
N ILE A 110 2.68 5.27 2.77
CA ILE A 110 1.42 5.13 2.04
C ILE A 110 1.50 5.96 0.78
N LEU A 111 1.42 5.30 -0.37
CA LEU A 111 1.41 5.93 -1.67
C LEU A 111 -0.03 6.27 -2.08
N LYS A 112 -0.32 7.57 -2.22
CA LYS A 112 -1.46 8.04 -2.99
C LYS A 112 -1.00 8.19 -4.44
N TYR A 113 -1.25 7.19 -5.26
CA TYR A 113 -0.97 7.20 -6.69
C TYR A 113 -2.14 7.81 -7.46
N ARG A 114 -1.90 8.33 -8.66
CA ARG A 114 -2.92 8.99 -9.47
C ARG A 114 -4.05 8.05 -9.84
N LEU A 115 -5.26 8.60 -9.86
CA LEU A 115 -6.52 7.87 -10.06
C LEU A 115 -7.25 8.36 -11.31
N VAL A 116 -8.24 7.59 -11.73
CA VAL A 116 -9.27 8.03 -12.68
C VAL A 116 -10.05 9.17 -12.03
N PRO A 117 -10.26 10.31 -12.73
CA PRO A 117 -11.14 11.37 -12.22
C PRO A 117 -12.55 10.88 -11.98
N THR A 118 -13.15 11.31 -10.88
CA THR A 118 -14.51 10.95 -10.49
C THR A 118 -15.30 12.19 -10.10
N GLY A 119 -16.62 12.06 -10.11
CA GLY A 119 -17.53 13.06 -9.54
C GLY A 119 -17.49 13.07 -8.02
N GLU A 120 -18.68 13.08 -7.41
CA GLU A 120 -18.82 13.21 -5.96
C GLU A 120 -18.50 11.92 -5.19
N ASP A 121 -18.90 10.76 -5.76
CA ASP A 121 -18.70 9.45 -5.14
C ASP A 121 -18.05 8.46 -6.12
N GLY A 122 -16.71 8.43 -6.14
CA GLY A 122 -15.96 7.54 -7.01
C GLY A 122 -16.20 6.05 -6.73
N VAL A 123 -16.59 5.70 -5.49
CA VAL A 123 -16.96 4.31 -5.16
C VAL A 123 -18.30 3.92 -5.79
N ALA A 124 -19.27 4.81 -5.78
CA ALA A 124 -20.54 4.58 -6.48
C ALA A 124 -20.30 4.47 -8.00
N GLU A 125 -19.48 5.34 -8.57
CA GLU A 125 -19.17 5.36 -10.00
C GLU A 125 -18.49 4.08 -10.47
N ILE A 126 -17.45 3.60 -9.78
CA ILE A 126 -16.78 2.34 -10.17
C ILE A 126 -17.73 1.16 -10.09
N ASN A 127 -18.60 1.11 -9.07
CA ASN A 127 -19.61 0.07 -8.96
C ASN A 127 -20.61 0.10 -10.11
N GLU A 128 -21.11 1.28 -10.44
CA GLU A 128 -22.04 1.45 -11.54
C GLU A 128 -21.42 1.06 -12.87
N LEU A 129 -20.19 1.54 -13.16
CA LEU A 129 -19.46 1.19 -14.37
C LEU A 129 -19.15 -0.30 -14.44
N GLY A 130 -18.73 -0.92 -13.33
CA GLY A 130 -18.47 -2.35 -13.28
C GLY A 130 -19.68 -3.21 -13.64
N GLN A 131 -20.89 -2.77 -13.27
CA GLN A 131 -22.14 -3.47 -13.57
C GLN A 131 -22.68 -3.15 -14.96
N LYS A 132 -22.64 -1.87 -15.37
CA LYS A 132 -23.33 -1.40 -16.59
C LYS A 132 -22.43 -1.32 -17.81
N ASN A 133 -21.17 -1.01 -17.64
CA ASN A 133 -20.21 -0.80 -18.73
C ASN A 133 -18.77 -1.14 -18.35
N PRO A 134 -18.46 -2.42 -18.12
CA PRO A 134 -17.13 -2.86 -17.69
C PRO A 134 -16.03 -2.53 -18.74
N MET A 135 -16.39 -2.44 -20.01
CA MET A 135 -15.42 -2.03 -21.05
C MET A 135 -14.98 -0.57 -20.89
N GLN A 136 -15.92 0.33 -20.56
CA GLN A 136 -15.56 1.73 -20.30
C GLN A 136 -14.72 1.87 -19.04
N LEU A 137 -15.05 1.10 -17.98
CA LEU A 137 -14.25 1.03 -16.77
C LEU A 137 -12.80 0.66 -17.11
N MET A 138 -12.60 -0.44 -17.84
CA MET A 138 -11.26 -0.90 -18.21
C MET A 138 -10.52 0.07 -19.14
N LYS A 139 -11.24 0.78 -20.01
CA LYS A 139 -10.65 1.85 -20.85
C LYS A 139 -10.11 2.99 -19.99
N ASN A 140 -10.89 3.46 -19.01
CA ASN A 140 -10.47 4.54 -18.11
C ASN A 140 -9.27 4.10 -17.26
N VAL A 141 -9.32 2.89 -16.74
CA VAL A 141 -8.20 2.28 -15.98
C VAL A 141 -6.94 2.20 -16.85
N ALA A 142 -7.04 1.71 -18.09
CA ALA A 142 -5.90 1.58 -19.00
C ALA A 142 -5.24 2.93 -19.33
N GLN A 143 -6.01 4.01 -19.35
CA GLN A 143 -5.49 5.37 -19.59
C GLN A 143 -4.66 5.88 -18.40
N VAL A 144 -5.03 5.56 -17.16
CA VAL A 144 -4.39 6.08 -15.95
C VAL A 144 -3.32 5.14 -15.40
N MET A 145 -3.47 3.82 -15.52
CA MET A 145 -2.58 2.81 -14.95
C MET A 145 -1.08 3.06 -15.24
N PRO A 146 -0.63 3.42 -16.46
CA PRO A 146 0.79 3.68 -16.73
C PRO A 146 1.36 4.78 -15.82
N TYR A 147 0.56 5.80 -15.53
CA TYR A 147 0.96 6.93 -14.68
C TYR A 147 0.98 6.55 -13.20
N SER A 148 0.02 5.73 -12.74
CA SER A 148 0.03 5.17 -11.39
C SER A 148 1.26 4.26 -11.17
N VAL A 149 1.70 3.53 -12.20
CA VAL A 149 2.95 2.74 -12.17
C VAL A 149 4.17 3.66 -12.06
N VAL A 150 4.22 4.75 -12.81
CA VAL A 150 5.31 5.75 -12.71
C VAL A 150 5.35 6.38 -11.32
N ASP A 151 4.20 6.65 -10.70
CA ASP A 151 4.14 7.13 -9.32
C ASP A 151 4.75 6.13 -8.33
N GLY A 152 4.49 4.84 -8.55
CA GLY A 152 5.09 3.75 -7.77
C GLY A 152 6.61 3.66 -7.97
N LEU A 153 7.10 3.78 -9.20
CA LEU A 153 8.55 3.82 -9.50
C LEU A 153 9.23 5.00 -8.82
N ASN A 154 8.62 6.19 -8.89
CA ASN A 154 9.11 7.39 -8.22
C ASN A 154 9.10 7.24 -6.69
N ALA A 155 8.11 6.55 -6.14
CA ALA A 155 8.04 6.25 -4.72
C ALA A 155 9.23 5.37 -4.26
N VAL A 156 9.55 4.31 -4.99
CA VAL A 156 10.70 3.45 -4.68
C VAL A 156 12.01 4.22 -4.79
N GLU A 157 12.19 5.01 -5.85
CA GLU A 157 13.38 5.84 -6.05
C GLU A 157 13.53 6.87 -4.93
N TYR A 158 12.44 7.54 -4.53
CA TYR A 158 12.45 8.48 -3.42
C TYR A 158 12.88 7.83 -2.10
N VAL A 159 12.25 6.70 -1.73
CA VAL A 159 12.57 6.00 -0.48
C VAL A 159 14.03 5.54 -0.48
N ARG A 160 14.53 5.00 -1.59
CA ARG A 160 15.93 4.56 -1.72
C ARG A 160 16.91 5.71 -1.61
N THR A 161 16.67 6.80 -2.31
CA THR A 161 17.55 7.99 -2.30
C THR A 161 17.58 8.65 -0.92
N ASN A 162 16.47 8.61 -0.18
CA ASN A 162 16.34 9.20 1.15
C ASN A 162 16.48 8.18 2.29
N ALA A 163 16.99 6.98 2.03
CA ALA A 163 17.11 5.90 3.01
C ALA A 163 17.83 6.35 4.29
N GLN A 164 18.90 7.10 4.16
CA GLN A 164 19.65 7.64 5.30
C GLN A 164 18.81 8.57 6.19
N LYS A 165 17.99 9.43 5.60
CA LYS A 165 17.10 10.35 6.33
C LYS A 165 16.18 9.59 7.28
N TYR A 166 15.65 8.46 6.84
CA TYR A 166 14.70 7.64 7.58
C TYR A 166 15.33 6.49 8.37
N GLY A 167 16.66 6.35 8.35
CA GLY A 167 17.40 5.24 9.01
C GLY A 167 17.08 3.88 8.40
N LEU A 168 16.99 3.80 7.07
CA LEU A 168 16.64 2.61 6.30
C LEU A 168 17.86 1.98 5.64
N ASP A 169 17.75 0.67 5.37
CA ASP A 169 18.62 -0.04 4.43
C ASP A 169 18.05 0.12 3.01
N PRO A 170 18.77 0.75 2.06
CA PRO A 170 18.29 0.92 0.69
C PRO A 170 18.08 -0.40 -0.07
N ASN A 171 18.55 -1.53 0.48
CA ASN A 171 18.35 -2.87 -0.04
C ASN A 171 17.21 -3.65 0.65
N LYS A 172 16.40 -2.98 1.49
CA LYS A 172 15.25 -3.57 2.20
C LYS A 172 13.97 -2.75 2.00
N ILE A 173 13.69 -2.35 0.77
CA ILE A 173 12.51 -1.57 0.38
C ILE A 173 11.51 -2.50 -0.28
N GLY A 174 10.37 -2.74 0.38
CA GLY A 174 9.27 -3.53 -0.16
C GLY A 174 8.19 -2.70 -0.83
N PHE A 175 7.44 -3.35 -1.72
CA PHE A 175 6.22 -2.79 -2.28
C PHE A 175 5.05 -3.73 -1.98
N MET A 176 4.09 -3.25 -1.20
CA MET A 176 2.88 -3.97 -0.81
C MET A 176 1.69 -3.30 -1.49
N GLY A 177 0.96 -4.04 -2.31
CA GLY A 177 -0.17 -3.49 -3.07
C GLY A 177 -1.42 -4.33 -2.94
N PHE A 178 -2.57 -3.67 -2.78
CA PHE A 178 -3.87 -4.29 -2.60
C PHE A 178 -4.74 -4.12 -3.86
N SER A 179 -5.32 -5.18 -4.38
CA SER A 179 -6.24 -5.11 -5.53
C SER A 179 -5.64 -4.32 -6.70
N ALA A 180 -6.19 -3.14 -7.04
CA ALA A 180 -5.61 -2.22 -8.03
C ALA A 180 -4.21 -1.74 -7.64
N GLY A 181 -3.93 -1.48 -6.35
CA GLY A 181 -2.57 -1.23 -5.85
C GLY A 181 -1.65 -2.44 -6.03
N GLY A 182 -2.18 -3.67 -5.99
CA GLY A 182 -1.48 -4.89 -6.37
C GLY A 182 -1.12 -4.91 -7.85
N ALA A 183 -2.01 -4.44 -8.72
CA ALA A 183 -1.71 -4.23 -10.15
C ALA A 183 -0.60 -3.18 -10.32
N VAL A 184 -0.66 -2.07 -9.59
CA VAL A 184 0.41 -1.05 -9.60
C VAL A 184 1.74 -1.65 -9.14
N SER A 185 1.77 -2.45 -8.07
CA SER A 185 3.00 -3.10 -7.57
C SER A 185 3.63 -4.02 -8.62
N MET A 186 2.81 -4.77 -9.36
CA MET A 186 3.27 -5.62 -10.46
C MET A 186 3.78 -4.77 -11.64
N GLY A 187 3.06 -3.70 -12.00
CA GLY A 187 3.50 -2.76 -13.02
C GLY A 187 4.84 -2.11 -12.68
N VAL A 188 5.05 -1.70 -11.43
CA VAL A 188 6.35 -1.21 -10.92
C VAL A 188 7.43 -2.26 -11.15
N THR A 189 7.17 -3.52 -10.78
CA THR A 189 8.14 -4.60 -10.91
C THR A 189 8.51 -4.89 -12.36
N TYR A 190 7.55 -4.89 -13.26
CA TYR A 190 7.77 -5.18 -14.68
C TYR A 190 8.50 -4.05 -15.43
N ASN A 191 8.43 -2.81 -14.92
CA ASN A 191 9.01 -1.64 -15.57
C ASN A 191 10.18 -1.01 -14.78
N SER A 192 10.62 -1.64 -13.69
CA SER A 192 11.68 -1.09 -12.85
C SER A 192 13.07 -1.25 -13.46
N GLU A 193 13.91 -0.25 -13.17
CA GLU A 193 15.36 -0.29 -13.30
C GLU A 193 15.98 -0.45 -11.91
N THR A 194 17.31 -0.68 -11.85
CA THR A 194 18.01 -0.90 -10.57
C THR A 194 17.72 0.17 -9.50
N LYS A 195 17.57 1.44 -9.91
CA LYS A 195 17.35 2.57 -8.98
C LYS A 195 15.96 2.56 -8.32
N ASN A 196 14.96 2.00 -8.98
CA ASN A 196 13.57 2.02 -8.54
C ASN A 196 12.91 0.63 -8.48
N GLN A 197 13.72 -0.44 -8.46
CA GLN A 197 13.25 -1.79 -8.28
C GLN A 197 13.01 -2.07 -6.78
N PRO A 198 11.82 -2.53 -6.36
CA PRO A 198 11.61 -3.01 -5.00
C PRO A 198 12.52 -4.20 -4.68
N ASN A 199 12.91 -4.34 -3.40
CA ASN A 199 13.72 -5.48 -2.97
C ASN A 199 12.87 -6.70 -2.59
N PHE A 200 11.58 -6.51 -2.37
CA PHE A 200 10.58 -7.57 -2.17
C PHE A 200 9.18 -7.06 -2.48
N LEU A 201 8.26 -8.00 -2.76
CA LEU A 201 6.89 -7.71 -3.17
C LEU A 201 5.87 -8.42 -2.29
N VAL A 202 4.76 -7.75 -2.03
CA VAL A 202 3.61 -8.32 -1.33
C VAL A 202 2.31 -7.92 -2.04
N PRO A 203 1.97 -8.53 -3.19
CA PRO A 203 0.67 -8.33 -3.82
C PRO A 203 -0.42 -9.08 -3.05
N VAL A 204 -1.40 -8.34 -2.57
CA VAL A 204 -2.56 -8.83 -1.82
C VAL A 204 -3.78 -8.76 -2.73
N TYR A 205 -4.39 -9.89 -3.04
CA TYR A 205 -5.48 -10.06 -4.04
C TYR A 205 -5.30 -9.18 -5.29
N PRO A 206 -4.14 -9.31 -5.99
CA PRO A 206 -3.77 -8.37 -7.04
C PRO A 206 -4.73 -8.42 -8.24
N TRP A 207 -5.05 -7.24 -8.80
CA TRP A 207 -5.92 -7.14 -9.97
C TRP A 207 -5.17 -7.48 -11.27
N THR A 208 -5.00 -8.78 -11.50
CA THR A 208 -4.20 -9.31 -12.62
C THR A 208 -4.84 -9.11 -14.00
N THR A 209 -6.14 -8.78 -14.08
CA THR A 209 -6.77 -8.42 -15.35
C THR A 209 -6.45 -6.98 -15.78
N ALA A 210 -6.18 -6.08 -14.81
CA ALA A 210 -5.73 -4.72 -15.10
C ALA A 210 -4.21 -4.65 -15.36
N MET A 211 -3.44 -5.53 -14.72
CA MET A 211 -2.00 -5.71 -14.97
C MET A 211 -1.74 -7.21 -15.23
N PRO A 212 -1.79 -7.65 -16.50
CA PRO A 212 -1.61 -9.06 -16.85
C PRO A 212 -0.29 -9.64 -16.34
N VAL A 213 -0.36 -10.91 -15.93
CA VAL A 213 0.81 -11.65 -15.46
C VAL A 213 1.84 -11.77 -16.58
N GLN A 214 3.07 -11.36 -16.29
CA GLN A 214 4.21 -11.47 -17.20
C GLN A 214 5.26 -12.44 -16.64
N THR A 215 6.16 -12.88 -17.49
CA THR A 215 7.37 -13.60 -17.04
C THR A 215 8.26 -12.61 -16.28
N PRO A 216 8.70 -12.94 -15.05
CA PRO A 216 9.59 -12.07 -14.30
C PRO A 216 10.97 -11.96 -14.96
N SER A 217 11.62 -10.81 -14.76
CA SER A 217 13.00 -10.59 -15.19
C SER A 217 14.00 -11.43 -14.35
N ASP A 218 15.24 -11.56 -14.84
CA ASP A 218 16.28 -12.33 -14.14
C ASP A 218 16.61 -11.80 -12.74
N ASN A 219 16.39 -10.52 -12.49
CA ASN A 219 16.59 -9.86 -11.21
C ASN A 219 15.28 -9.59 -10.44
N ALA A 220 14.18 -10.27 -10.81
CA ALA A 220 12.90 -10.12 -10.11
C ALA A 220 13.03 -10.45 -8.62
N PRO A 221 12.46 -9.59 -7.74
CA PRO A 221 12.60 -9.74 -6.29
C PRO A 221 11.76 -10.92 -5.74
N PRO A 222 12.07 -11.40 -4.52
CA PRO A 222 11.23 -12.34 -3.80
C PRO A 222 9.82 -11.77 -3.61
N MET A 223 8.81 -12.65 -3.63
CA MET A 223 7.41 -12.24 -3.59
C MET A 223 6.58 -13.12 -2.66
N LEU A 224 5.74 -12.50 -1.84
CA LEU A 224 4.67 -13.16 -1.08
C LEU A 224 3.31 -12.72 -1.62
N ILE A 225 2.57 -13.62 -2.23
CA ILE A 225 1.21 -13.37 -2.73
C ILE A 225 0.20 -13.80 -1.69
N ILE A 226 -0.84 -12.98 -1.48
CA ILE A 226 -1.92 -13.25 -0.53
C ILE A 226 -3.26 -13.07 -1.23
N CYS A 227 -4.15 -14.08 -1.15
CA CYS A 227 -5.47 -14.01 -1.77
C CYS A 227 -6.46 -14.93 -1.05
N ALA A 228 -7.75 -14.78 -1.33
CA ALA A 228 -8.79 -15.71 -0.90
C ALA A 228 -9.39 -16.45 -2.10
N THR A 229 -9.71 -17.73 -1.91
CA THR A 229 -10.32 -18.57 -2.98
C THR A 229 -11.72 -18.09 -3.33
N ASP A 230 -12.45 -17.53 -2.36
CA ASP A 230 -13.81 -16.99 -2.51
C ASP A 230 -13.85 -15.52 -2.90
N ASP A 231 -12.75 -14.98 -3.44
CA ASP A 231 -12.67 -13.60 -3.94
C ASP A 231 -13.80 -13.33 -4.96
N ALA A 232 -14.74 -12.44 -4.61
CA ALA A 232 -15.95 -12.17 -5.40
C ALA A 232 -15.64 -11.49 -6.75
N LEU A 233 -14.43 -10.93 -6.94
CA LEU A 233 -13.97 -10.39 -8.22
C LEU A 233 -13.26 -11.44 -9.08
N GLY A 234 -13.17 -12.71 -8.60
CA GLY A 234 -12.56 -13.81 -9.33
C GLY A 234 -11.04 -13.72 -9.47
N LEU A 235 -10.35 -13.01 -8.57
CA LEU A 235 -8.90 -12.76 -8.67
C LEU A 235 -8.03 -13.92 -8.18
N ALA A 236 -8.64 -14.95 -7.58
CA ALA A 236 -7.91 -16.11 -7.07
C ALA A 236 -7.06 -16.80 -8.14
N GLN A 237 -7.63 -17.02 -9.34
CA GLN A 237 -6.88 -17.65 -10.45
C GLN A 237 -5.68 -16.82 -10.87
N GLY A 238 -5.85 -15.49 -10.98
CA GLY A 238 -4.76 -14.59 -11.33
C GLY A 238 -3.62 -14.58 -10.30
N ALA A 239 -3.93 -14.74 -9.00
CA ALA A 239 -2.93 -14.91 -7.95
C ALA A 239 -2.14 -16.24 -8.11
N ILE A 240 -2.81 -17.32 -8.48
CA ILE A 240 -2.20 -18.62 -8.79
C ILE A 240 -1.32 -18.52 -10.04
N ASP A 241 -1.77 -17.84 -11.09
CA ASP A 241 -1.01 -17.64 -12.31
C ASP A 241 0.25 -16.82 -12.06
N LEU A 242 0.15 -15.79 -11.22
CA LEU A 242 1.28 -14.98 -10.80
C LEU A 242 2.33 -15.80 -10.03
N TYR A 243 1.89 -16.61 -9.07
CA TYR A 243 2.76 -17.57 -8.38
C TYR A 243 3.44 -18.51 -9.37
N THR A 244 2.65 -19.09 -10.28
CA THR A 244 3.14 -20.06 -11.26
C THR A 244 4.19 -19.44 -12.19
N SER A 245 4.05 -18.18 -12.57
CA SER A 245 5.00 -17.45 -13.40
C SER A 245 6.37 -17.32 -12.70
N TRP A 246 6.38 -16.85 -11.44
CA TRP A 246 7.61 -16.76 -10.63
C TRP A 246 8.25 -18.11 -10.37
N PHE A 247 7.44 -19.12 -10.00
CA PHE A 247 7.91 -20.47 -9.74
C PHE A 247 8.58 -21.10 -10.98
N LYS A 248 7.96 -20.99 -12.15
CA LYS A 248 8.56 -21.49 -13.42
C LYS A 248 9.85 -20.77 -13.79
N ALA A 249 9.97 -19.51 -13.45
CA ALA A 249 11.19 -18.72 -13.64
C ALA A 249 12.25 -18.96 -12.53
N GLN A 250 12.00 -19.87 -11.60
CA GLN A 250 12.89 -20.21 -10.48
C GLN A 250 13.19 -19.02 -9.57
N LYS A 251 12.20 -18.11 -9.41
CA LYS A 251 12.29 -16.98 -8.48
C LYS A 251 11.71 -17.36 -7.13
N ASN A 252 12.22 -16.74 -6.07
CA ASN A 252 11.69 -16.95 -4.72
C ASN A 252 10.26 -16.40 -4.64
N VAL A 253 9.30 -17.28 -4.36
CA VAL A 253 7.87 -16.93 -4.29
C VAL A 253 7.13 -17.79 -3.29
N ALA A 254 6.25 -17.15 -2.52
CA ALA A 254 5.28 -17.80 -1.65
C ALA A 254 3.86 -17.37 -2.02
N LEU A 255 2.89 -18.28 -1.81
CA LEU A 255 1.46 -18.01 -1.99
C LEU A 255 0.70 -18.46 -0.74
N HIS A 256 0.00 -17.54 -0.09
CA HIS A 256 -0.95 -17.84 0.97
C HIS A 256 -2.38 -17.66 0.44
N MET A 257 -3.04 -18.79 0.19
CA MET A 257 -4.40 -18.82 -0.29
C MET A 257 -5.36 -19.24 0.82
N TYR A 258 -6.26 -18.34 1.20
CA TYR A 258 -7.29 -18.60 2.22
C TYR A 258 -8.56 -19.12 1.55
N SER A 259 -9.24 -20.09 2.17
CA SER A 259 -10.52 -20.60 1.64
C SER A 259 -11.64 -19.56 1.73
N LYS A 260 -11.54 -18.66 2.73
CA LYS A 260 -12.51 -17.58 3.01
C LYS A 260 -11.77 -16.27 3.30
N GLY A 261 -12.36 -15.17 2.83
CA GLY A 261 -11.83 -13.82 2.99
C GLY A 261 -12.61 -12.83 2.12
N ASP A 262 -13.13 -13.29 0.97
CA ASP A 262 -13.72 -12.45 -0.06
C ASP A 262 -12.68 -11.48 -0.66
N HIS A 263 -13.11 -10.48 -1.44
CA HIS A 263 -12.23 -9.41 -1.93
C HIS A 263 -12.10 -8.28 -0.93
N GLY A 264 -10.93 -7.61 -0.90
CA GLY A 264 -10.74 -6.38 -0.14
C GLY A 264 -10.78 -6.58 1.38
N PHE A 265 -10.33 -7.72 1.89
CA PHE A 265 -10.32 -7.94 3.34
C PHE A 265 -9.39 -6.97 4.08
N GLY A 266 -8.25 -6.56 3.50
CA GLY A 266 -7.33 -5.59 4.12
C GLY A 266 -7.05 -5.90 5.59
N MET A 267 -7.17 -4.90 6.46
CA MET A 267 -7.02 -5.05 7.92
C MET A 267 -8.37 -5.22 8.65
N ARG A 268 -9.43 -5.58 7.92
CA ARG A 268 -10.75 -5.81 8.53
C ARG A 268 -10.80 -7.13 9.28
N ILE A 269 -11.46 -7.14 10.43
CA ILE A 269 -11.69 -8.34 11.22
C ILE A 269 -13.06 -8.91 10.90
N LYS A 270 -13.09 -10.08 10.26
CA LYS A 270 -14.32 -10.78 9.84
C LYS A 270 -14.50 -12.14 10.53
N GLY A 271 -13.54 -12.57 11.35
CA GLY A 271 -13.53 -13.89 12.01
C GLY A 271 -13.01 -15.01 11.12
N PHE A 272 -12.25 -14.69 10.07
CA PHE A 272 -11.66 -15.68 9.16
C PHE A 272 -10.13 -15.80 9.35
N PRO A 273 -9.52 -16.92 8.96
CA PRO A 273 -8.06 -17.06 8.97
C PRO A 273 -7.33 -15.95 8.17
N SER A 274 -7.98 -15.38 7.16
CA SER A 274 -7.47 -14.24 6.40
C SER A 274 -7.27 -12.97 7.24
N ASP A 275 -7.90 -12.84 8.40
CA ASP A 275 -7.70 -11.69 9.30
C ASP A 275 -6.26 -11.60 9.83
N HIS A 276 -5.53 -12.71 9.78
CA HIS A 276 -4.15 -12.85 10.24
C HIS A 276 -3.11 -12.88 9.10
N TRP A 277 -3.47 -12.40 7.91
CA TRP A 277 -2.57 -12.42 6.76
C TRP A 277 -1.29 -11.61 6.99
N ILE A 278 -1.38 -10.52 7.75
CA ILE A 278 -0.26 -9.61 7.96
C ILE A 278 0.80 -10.20 8.92
N GLU A 279 0.39 -11.08 9.85
CA GLU A 279 1.31 -11.87 10.66
C GLU A 279 2.08 -12.89 9.78
N ARG A 280 1.42 -13.47 8.76
CA ARG A 280 2.09 -14.36 7.79
C ARG A 280 3.12 -13.62 6.96
N PHE A 281 2.82 -12.36 6.57
CA PHE A 281 3.82 -11.48 5.96
C PHE A 281 5.02 -11.29 6.89
N TYR A 282 4.81 -11.01 8.17
CA TYR A 282 5.90 -10.76 9.11
C TYR A 282 6.77 -12.00 9.36
N GLU A 283 6.16 -13.17 9.43
CA GLU A 283 6.88 -14.45 9.52
C GLU A 283 7.72 -14.71 8.27
N TRP A 284 7.15 -14.49 7.10
CA TRP A 284 7.87 -14.57 5.82
C TRP A 284 9.03 -13.56 5.78
N ALA A 285 8.80 -12.32 6.19
CA ALA A 285 9.82 -11.29 6.22
C ALA A 285 11.02 -11.64 7.14
N LYS A 286 10.79 -12.40 8.22
CA LYS A 286 11.88 -12.95 9.05
C LYS A 286 12.70 -14.01 8.29
N VAL A 287 12.03 -14.93 7.62
CA VAL A 287 12.69 -15.99 6.83
C VAL A 287 13.54 -15.38 5.71
N GLU A 288 13.05 -14.31 5.07
CA GLU A 288 13.78 -13.59 4.03
C GLU A 288 14.88 -12.63 4.59
N GLY A 289 15.08 -12.57 5.91
CA GLY A 289 16.11 -11.72 6.53
C GLY A 289 15.82 -10.21 6.41
N LEU A 290 14.56 -9.86 6.13
CA LEU A 290 14.12 -8.47 6.04
C LEU A 290 14.01 -7.83 7.42
N VAL A 291 13.58 -8.60 8.42
CA VAL A 291 13.52 -8.20 9.83
C VAL A 291 14.25 -9.21 10.70
N LYS A 292 14.70 -8.78 11.88
CA LYS A 292 15.38 -9.68 12.82
C LYS A 292 14.37 -10.66 13.47
N TYR A 293 14.85 -11.86 13.79
CA TYR A 293 14.11 -12.82 14.60
C TYR A 293 13.83 -12.30 16.00
#